data_38769eaaac303c3477c22585d5e498a9
#
_entry.id   38769eaaac303c3477c22585d5e498a9
#
_cell.length_a   1.000
_cell.length_b   1.000
_cell.length_c   1.000
_cell.angle_alpha   90.00
_cell.angle_beta   90.00
_cell.angle_gamma   90.00
#
_symmetry.space_group_name_H-M   'P 1'
#
loop_
_entity.id
_entity.type
_entity.pdbx_description
1 polymer ?
#
loop_
_entity_poly.entity_id
_entity_poly.type
_entity_poly.pdbx_seq_one_letter_code
_entity_poly.pdbx_strand_id
1 'polypeptide(L)'
;MKTKLKSFGIKSLAAILSILMVLTGFPLSVFAIDFESDSSSTEISSAEPTHNRISEAFEVEELREESVKHFRLEDGSYMAAQYDVPVHYLDGDGKWQDIDNSLAEGGSEYSTRNAKVKFSKKVTGNGSLFTLHDGNRKITLSLDGARKKTVGTVTNTNAEFDESATKLQKMMTLDKLSSKILYADILDGIDLEYVVETGHIKENITIKEKSSDYSYTFTVQLNNLTAELTQDGSVHICDPDSDELVYIIPKGFMVDANGAYSDAVTYSITDNGNGTYTMTVMANSSWINDCERAFPITIDPTIEYDNYDYSSVVESTYVSSVVTSANYSNSTTLLVGQASSSGTYETYVRMKTLPTLPQNAAITKAYLTMMVTNVTGGCVYVNAYRITALWNANSLTYANRPAYNSTPIDYE
;
A
#
# COMPACT_ATOMS: atom_id res chain seq x y z
N MET A 1 30.87 13.19 -5.78
CA MET A 1 30.21 14.20 -6.63
C MET A 1 28.94 14.61 -5.93
N LYS A 2 28.92 15.78 -5.26
CA LYS A 2 27.78 16.18 -4.39
C LYS A 2 26.65 16.73 -5.27
N THR A 3 25.55 15.98 -5.38
CA THR A 3 24.34 16.44 -6.07
C THR A 3 23.55 17.31 -5.11
N LYS A 4 23.43 18.60 -5.41
CA LYS A 4 22.57 19.52 -4.67
C LYS A 4 21.10 19.22 -5.01
N LEU A 5 20.36 18.66 -4.07
CA LEU A 5 18.88 18.61 -4.12
C LEU A 5 18.34 20.00 -3.77
N LYS A 6 17.46 20.52 -4.61
CA LYS A 6 16.73 21.77 -4.35
C LYS A 6 15.60 21.49 -3.35
N SER A 7 15.44 22.38 -2.37
CA SER A 7 14.38 22.32 -1.37
C SER A 7 13.02 22.58 -2.01
N PHE A 8 12.11 21.63 -1.88
CA PHE A 8 10.69 21.79 -2.17
C PHE A 8 9.91 22.03 -0.87
N GLY A 9 8.91 22.87 -0.93
CA GLY A 9 8.12 23.26 0.25
C GLY A 9 7.20 22.12 0.75
N ILE A 10 6.96 22.09 2.05
CA ILE A 10 6.34 21.00 2.82
C ILE A 10 4.93 20.57 2.36
N LYS A 11 4.19 21.43 1.67
CA LYS A 11 2.84 21.10 1.15
C LYS A 11 2.85 20.15 -0.06
N SER A 12 3.97 20.03 -0.77
CA SER A 12 4.13 19.14 -1.92
C SER A 12 4.48 17.68 -1.53
N LEU A 13 4.87 17.46 -0.27
CA LEU A 13 5.50 16.20 0.15
C LEU A 13 4.52 15.03 0.29
N ALA A 14 3.36 15.27 0.91
CA ALA A 14 2.38 14.22 1.15
C ALA A 14 1.80 13.64 -0.16
N ALA A 15 1.60 14.49 -1.15
CA ALA A 15 1.03 14.08 -2.43
C ALA A 15 2.05 13.45 -3.39
N ILE A 16 3.32 13.91 -3.37
CA ILE A 16 4.41 13.24 -4.10
C ILE A 16 4.67 11.85 -3.50
N LEU A 17 4.49 11.66 -2.20
CA LEU A 17 4.64 10.37 -1.55
C LEU A 17 3.55 9.37 -1.97
N SER A 18 2.30 9.81 -2.12
CA SER A 18 1.23 8.94 -2.62
C SER A 18 1.50 8.47 -4.05
N ILE A 19 2.02 9.35 -4.90
CA ILE A 19 2.43 9.01 -6.28
C ILE A 19 3.72 8.18 -6.30
N LEU A 20 4.67 8.42 -5.40
CA LEU A 20 5.91 7.65 -5.32
C LEU A 20 5.66 6.23 -4.74
N MET A 21 4.72 6.06 -3.83
CA MET A 21 4.24 4.73 -3.41
C MET A 21 3.64 3.94 -4.57
N VAL A 22 2.91 4.61 -5.47
CA VAL A 22 2.39 4.02 -6.71
C VAL A 22 3.53 3.61 -7.67
N LEU A 23 4.63 4.35 -7.70
CA LEU A 23 5.76 4.08 -8.60
C LEU A 23 6.77 3.05 -8.06
N THR A 24 6.89 2.89 -6.74
CA THR A 24 7.87 1.99 -6.12
C THR A 24 7.28 0.74 -5.48
N GLY A 25 5.96 0.67 -5.30
CA GLY A 25 5.25 -0.55 -4.90
C GLY A 25 5.60 -1.13 -3.53
N PHE A 26 6.14 -0.36 -2.57
CA PHE A 26 6.48 -0.87 -1.25
C PHE A 26 6.14 0.09 -0.10
N PRO A 27 5.12 -0.20 0.70
CA PRO A 27 5.18 0.05 2.11
C PRO A 27 5.73 -1.20 2.80
N LEU A 28 7.01 -1.25 3.13
CA LEU A 28 7.61 -2.40 3.82
C LEU A 28 8.03 -1.99 5.21
N SER A 29 7.21 -2.34 6.18
CA SER A 29 7.66 -2.46 7.56
C SER A 29 7.93 -3.94 7.84
N VAL A 30 9.19 -4.33 7.97
CA VAL A 30 9.58 -5.68 8.35
C VAL A 30 10.01 -5.66 9.80
N PHE A 31 9.38 -6.46 10.64
CA PHE A 31 9.85 -6.72 12.00
C PHE A 31 10.53 -8.07 12.03
N ALA A 32 11.78 -8.11 12.42
CA ALA A 32 12.50 -9.33 12.64
C ALA A 32 12.70 -9.57 14.13
N ILE A 33 12.38 -10.76 14.60
CA ILE A 33 12.62 -11.20 15.98
C ILE A 33 13.56 -12.38 15.92
N ASP A 34 14.77 -12.21 16.46
CA ASP A 34 15.76 -13.29 16.61
C ASP A 34 15.54 -14.05 17.93
N PHE A 35 15.62 -15.36 17.88
CA PHE A 35 15.50 -16.24 19.04
C PHE A 35 16.80 -17.01 19.23
N GLU A 36 17.42 -16.85 20.37
CA GLU A 36 18.47 -17.75 20.83
C GLU A 36 17.94 -18.68 21.92
N SER A 37 18.23 -19.96 21.81
CA SER A 37 18.05 -20.91 22.90
C SER A 37 19.38 -21.03 23.62
N ASP A 38 19.67 -20.19 24.56
CA ASP A 38 20.36 -20.59 25.81
C ASP A 38 20.61 -19.39 26.75
N SER A 39 20.74 -19.74 28.01
CA SER A 39 20.87 -18.90 29.17
C SER A 39 22.24 -18.22 29.27
N SER A 40 22.30 -16.93 29.26
CA SER A 40 23.04 -16.17 30.28
C SER A 40 22.98 -14.66 30.05
N SER A 41 22.88 -13.99 31.13
CA SER A 41 22.76 -12.56 31.35
C SER A 41 23.85 -11.70 30.69
N THR A 42 23.43 -10.51 30.29
CA THR A 42 24.11 -9.22 30.44
C THR A 42 25.04 -8.77 29.32
N GLU A 43 24.70 -7.64 28.92
CA GLU A 43 25.37 -6.45 28.38
C GLU A 43 24.77 -5.98 27.08
N ILE A 44 24.03 -4.87 27.18
CA ILE A 44 23.62 -4.07 26.02
C ILE A 44 24.91 -3.42 25.49
N SER A 45 25.47 -4.02 24.48
CA SER A 45 26.55 -3.44 23.69
C SER A 45 25.92 -2.77 22.47
N SER A 46 26.19 -1.48 22.27
CA SER A 46 25.95 -0.76 21.04
C SER A 46 26.88 -1.27 19.92
N ALA A 47 26.57 -2.45 19.41
CA ALA A 47 27.21 -2.98 18.22
C ALA A 47 26.22 -2.86 17.06
N GLU A 48 26.69 -2.36 15.92
CA GLU A 48 25.95 -2.39 14.66
C GLU A 48 25.30 -3.77 14.45
N PRO A 49 24.08 -3.82 13.90
CA PRO A 49 23.38 -5.09 13.71
C PRO A 49 24.26 -6.03 12.87
N THR A 50 24.67 -7.12 13.47
CA THR A 50 25.54 -8.15 12.86
C THR A 50 24.83 -8.95 11.76
N HIS A 51 23.92 -8.34 11.00
CA HIS A 51 23.27 -8.95 9.83
C HIS A 51 24.26 -9.41 8.76
N ASN A 52 25.50 -8.91 8.78
CA ASN A 52 26.54 -9.28 7.82
C ASN A 52 27.18 -10.66 8.03
N ARG A 53 26.73 -11.47 9.02
CA ARG A 53 27.33 -12.77 9.32
C ARG A 53 26.44 -13.98 9.05
N ILE A 54 25.14 -13.77 8.77
CA ILE A 54 24.24 -14.89 8.47
C ILE A 54 24.38 -15.21 6.99
N SER A 55 25.16 -16.26 6.68
CA SER A 55 25.39 -16.71 5.31
C SER A 55 24.27 -17.60 4.80
N GLU A 56 23.60 -18.33 5.68
CA GLU A 56 22.48 -19.20 5.36
C GLU A 56 21.29 -19.01 6.30
N ALA A 57 20.11 -18.93 5.70
CA ALA A 57 18.82 -18.96 6.36
C ALA A 57 17.87 -19.80 5.50
N PHE A 58 16.91 -20.47 6.13
CA PHE A 58 15.91 -21.29 5.46
C PHE A 58 14.53 -20.92 5.99
N GLU A 59 13.60 -20.63 5.11
CA GLU A 59 12.20 -20.43 5.50
C GLU A 59 11.62 -21.74 6.03
N VAL A 60 10.86 -21.65 7.12
CA VAL A 60 10.15 -22.76 7.77
C VAL A 60 8.68 -22.67 7.36
N GLU A 61 8.33 -23.27 6.22
CA GLU A 61 7.00 -23.13 5.60
C GLU A 61 5.87 -23.62 6.51
N GLU A 62 6.13 -24.58 7.41
CA GLU A 62 5.13 -25.10 8.36
C GLU A 62 4.75 -24.10 9.45
N LEU A 63 5.55 -23.05 9.63
CA LEU A 63 5.29 -21.97 10.59
C LEU A 63 4.76 -20.70 9.91
N ARG A 64 4.46 -20.74 8.63
CA ARG A 64 3.86 -19.60 7.92
C ARG A 64 2.57 -19.17 8.58
N GLU A 65 2.38 -17.87 8.69
CA GLU A 65 1.13 -17.21 9.06
C GLU A 65 0.76 -16.22 7.95
N GLU A 66 -0.42 -15.65 7.95
CA GLU A 66 -0.90 -14.77 6.89
C GLU A 66 0.07 -13.64 6.57
N SER A 67 0.64 -13.01 7.60
CA SER A 67 1.58 -11.89 7.47
C SER A 67 2.92 -12.13 8.17
N VAL A 68 3.31 -13.41 8.39
CA VAL A 68 4.58 -13.76 9.05
C VAL A 68 5.33 -14.81 8.25
N LYS A 69 6.63 -14.57 8.05
CA LYS A 69 7.60 -15.57 7.60
C LYS A 69 8.51 -15.97 8.75
N HIS A 70 8.76 -17.26 8.88
CA HIS A 70 9.69 -17.81 9.88
C HIS A 70 10.93 -18.37 9.19
N PHE A 71 12.09 -18.08 9.75
CA PHE A 71 13.38 -18.53 9.22
C PHE A 71 14.15 -19.25 10.30
N ARG A 72 14.79 -20.35 9.93
CA ARG A 72 15.82 -21.00 10.73
C ARG A 72 17.17 -20.49 10.26
N LEU A 73 17.97 -20.00 11.20
CA LEU A 73 19.30 -19.45 10.93
C LEU A 73 20.37 -20.54 11.04
N GLU A 74 21.56 -20.24 10.51
CA GLU A 74 22.70 -21.19 10.46
C GLU A 74 23.17 -21.62 11.84
N ASP A 75 23.07 -20.75 12.85
CA ASP A 75 23.41 -21.02 14.23
C ASP A 75 22.37 -21.87 15.00
N GLY A 76 21.27 -22.20 14.33
CA GLY A 76 20.15 -22.95 14.89
C GLY A 76 19.09 -22.10 15.60
N SER A 77 19.30 -20.78 15.70
CA SER A 77 18.29 -19.84 16.17
C SER A 77 17.17 -19.65 15.13
N TYR A 78 16.08 -19.01 15.52
CA TYR A 78 14.93 -18.71 14.66
C TYR A 78 14.70 -17.22 14.61
N MET A 79 14.21 -16.77 13.47
CA MET A 79 13.75 -15.42 13.26
C MET A 79 12.32 -15.44 12.70
N ALA A 80 11.44 -14.61 13.23
CA ALA A 80 10.14 -14.36 12.65
C ALA A 80 10.11 -12.93 12.08
N ALA A 81 9.71 -12.79 10.82
CA ALA A 81 9.50 -11.52 10.15
C ALA A 81 8.00 -11.26 10.03
N GLN A 82 7.51 -10.28 10.79
CA GLN A 82 6.13 -9.82 10.72
C GLN A 82 6.04 -8.69 9.69
N TYR A 83 5.09 -8.81 8.78
CA TYR A 83 4.79 -7.79 7.76
C TYR A 83 3.48 -7.06 8.12
N ASP A 84 3.33 -5.85 7.65
CA ASP A 84 2.12 -5.03 7.80
C ASP A 84 1.02 -5.38 6.78
N VAL A 85 1.34 -6.25 5.83
CA VAL A 85 0.43 -6.76 4.79
C VAL A 85 0.41 -8.29 4.81
N PRO A 86 -0.64 -8.95 4.31
CA PRO A 86 -0.61 -10.37 4.01
C PRO A 86 0.49 -10.70 3.02
N VAL A 87 1.28 -11.71 3.33
CA VAL A 87 2.36 -12.24 2.47
C VAL A 87 2.05 -13.67 2.01
N HIS A 88 1.08 -14.30 2.64
CA HIS A 88 0.61 -15.62 2.30
C HIS A 88 -0.91 -15.66 2.18
N TYR A 89 -1.41 -16.61 1.43
CA TYR A 89 -2.84 -16.98 1.37
C TYR A 89 -2.98 -18.49 1.54
N LEU A 90 -4.13 -18.93 2.06
CA LEU A 90 -4.46 -20.36 2.14
C LEU A 90 -4.95 -20.86 0.79
N ASP A 91 -4.33 -21.91 0.26
CA ASP A 91 -4.83 -22.61 -0.92
C ASP A 91 -6.04 -23.51 -0.60
N GLY A 92 -6.57 -24.19 -1.62
CA GLY A 92 -7.73 -25.07 -1.47
C GLY A 92 -7.51 -26.27 -0.54
N ASP A 93 -6.25 -26.61 -0.25
CA ASP A 93 -5.86 -27.70 0.67
C ASP A 93 -5.54 -27.17 2.09
N GLY A 94 -5.71 -25.86 2.33
CA GLY A 94 -5.45 -25.21 3.60
C GLY A 94 -3.98 -25.01 3.92
N LYS A 95 -3.11 -24.94 2.89
CA LYS A 95 -1.69 -24.64 3.03
C LYS A 95 -1.41 -23.21 2.68
N TRP A 96 -0.51 -22.59 3.44
CA TRP A 96 -0.01 -21.26 3.15
C TRP A 96 0.87 -21.24 1.89
N GLN A 97 0.50 -20.38 0.95
CA GLN A 97 1.23 -20.10 -0.29
C GLN A 97 1.67 -18.65 -0.31
N ASP A 98 2.82 -18.35 -0.92
CA ASP A 98 3.24 -16.97 -1.13
C ASP A 98 2.28 -16.23 -2.05
N ILE A 99 1.93 -14.99 -1.69
CA ILE A 99 1.20 -14.07 -2.57
C ILE A 99 2.13 -13.67 -3.71
N ASP A 100 1.64 -13.84 -4.94
CA ASP A 100 2.32 -13.45 -6.17
C ASP A 100 1.34 -12.69 -7.07
N ASN A 101 1.43 -11.36 -7.01
CA ASN A 101 0.62 -10.43 -7.81
C ASN A 101 1.26 -10.10 -9.17
N SER A 102 2.33 -10.80 -9.56
CA SER A 102 2.90 -10.66 -10.90
C SER A 102 1.88 -11.01 -11.97
N LEU A 103 1.84 -10.21 -13.02
CA LEU A 103 0.98 -10.44 -14.17
C LEU A 103 1.72 -11.30 -15.21
N ALA A 104 1.27 -12.53 -15.36
CA ALA A 104 1.77 -13.47 -16.35
C ALA A 104 0.95 -13.38 -17.64
N GLU A 105 1.64 -13.55 -18.77
CA GLU A 105 1.01 -13.54 -20.08
C GLU A 105 0.30 -14.86 -20.36
N GLY A 106 -0.99 -14.80 -20.71
CA GLY A 106 -1.80 -15.95 -21.10
C GLY A 106 -2.80 -15.61 -22.21
N GLY A 107 -2.73 -16.24 -23.37
CA GLY A 107 -3.68 -16.04 -24.48
C GLY A 107 -3.94 -14.56 -24.79
N SER A 108 -5.18 -14.09 -24.60
CA SER A 108 -5.61 -12.71 -24.82
C SER A 108 -5.55 -11.83 -23.55
N GLU A 109 -5.10 -12.37 -22.44
CA GLU A 109 -5.13 -11.72 -21.13
C GLU A 109 -3.77 -11.81 -20.44
N TYR A 110 -3.56 -10.91 -19.48
CA TYR A 110 -2.60 -11.05 -18.40
C TYR A 110 -3.34 -11.48 -17.13
N SER A 111 -2.75 -12.31 -16.30
CA SER A 111 -3.38 -12.74 -15.05
C SER A 111 -2.38 -12.87 -13.91
N THR A 112 -2.85 -12.62 -12.68
CA THR A 112 -2.11 -13.02 -11.48
C THR A 112 -1.99 -14.54 -11.38
N ARG A 113 -1.03 -15.03 -10.61
CA ARG A 113 -0.74 -16.46 -10.49
C ARG A 113 -1.96 -17.27 -10.02
N ASN A 114 -2.74 -16.74 -9.07
CA ASN A 114 -3.97 -17.36 -8.59
C ASN A 114 -5.18 -17.15 -9.52
N ALA A 115 -4.97 -16.47 -10.66
CA ALA A 115 -6.00 -16.10 -11.64
C ALA A 115 -7.18 -15.29 -11.08
N LYS A 116 -7.02 -14.69 -9.87
CA LYS A 116 -8.04 -13.84 -9.24
C LYS A 116 -8.24 -12.55 -10.05
N VAL A 117 -7.15 -11.95 -10.52
CA VAL A 117 -7.17 -10.73 -11.33
C VAL A 117 -6.70 -11.02 -12.75
N LYS A 118 -7.46 -10.53 -13.74
CA LYS A 118 -7.13 -10.67 -15.16
C LYS A 118 -7.32 -9.35 -15.89
N PHE A 119 -6.40 -9.03 -16.78
CA PHE A 119 -6.45 -7.83 -17.62
C PHE A 119 -6.43 -8.21 -19.10
N SER A 120 -7.18 -7.48 -19.92
CA SER A 120 -7.14 -7.62 -21.37
C SER A 120 -5.80 -7.15 -21.92
N LYS A 121 -5.09 -7.98 -22.68
CA LYS A 121 -3.88 -7.54 -23.40
C LYS A 121 -4.15 -6.42 -24.37
N LYS A 122 -5.35 -6.36 -24.89
CA LYS A 122 -5.76 -5.41 -25.90
C LYS A 122 -7.21 -5.04 -25.71
N VAL A 123 -7.50 -3.76 -25.71
CA VAL A 123 -8.87 -3.24 -25.60
C VAL A 123 -9.70 -3.74 -26.79
N THR A 124 -10.82 -4.40 -26.50
CA THR A 124 -11.78 -4.93 -27.46
C THR A 124 -12.87 -3.92 -27.78
N GLY A 125 -13.81 -4.31 -28.63
CA GLY A 125 -14.90 -3.43 -29.06
C GLY A 125 -15.88 -3.00 -27.97
N ASN A 126 -15.96 -3.74 -26.85
CA ASN A 126 -16.77 -3.40 -25.67
C ASN A 126 -15.96 -2.68 -24.58
N GLY A 127 -14.67 -2.37 -24.83
CA GLY A 127 -13.83 -1.66 -23.87
C GLY A 127 -13.42 -2.48 -22.64
N SER A 128 -13.59 -3.80 -22.64
CA SER A 128 -13.24 -4.65 -21.50
C SER A 128 -11.77 -4.50 -21.12
N LEU A 129 -11.51 -4.23 -19.85
CA LEU A 129 -10.22 -3.93 -19.30
C LEU A 129 -9.77 -4.99 -18.32
N PHE A 130 -10.52 -5.19 -17.24
CA PHE A 130 -10.13 -6.18 -16.26
C PHE A 130 -11.32 -6.97 -15.69
N THR A 131 -10.99 -8.09 -15.07
CA THR A 131 -11.92 -8.95 -14.36
C THR A 131 -11.31 -9.38 -13.04
N LEU A 132 -12.09 -9.25 -11.96
CA LEU A 132 -11.78 -9.76 -10.64
C LEU A 132 -12.69 -10.95 -10.33
N HIS A 133 -12.11 -12.08 -9.97
CA HIS A 133 -12.81 -13.30 -9.60
C HIS A 133 -12.62 -13.65 -8.12
N ASP A 134 -13.71 -14.03 -7.47
CA ASP A 134 -13.67 -14.54 -6.11
C ASP A 134 -14.72 -15.65 -5.96
N GLY A 135 -14.30 -16.88 -6.16
CA GLY A 135 -15.21 -18.03 -6.20
C GLY A 135 -16.26 -17.91 -7.32
N ASN A 136 -17.52 -17.78 -6.92
CA ASN A 136 -18.66 -17.57 -7.84
C ASN A 136 -19.00 -16.09 -8.07
N ARG A 137 -18.31 -15.17 -7.37
CA ARG A 137 -18.46 -13.73 -7.49
C ARG A 137 -17.50 -13.19 -8.55
N LYS A 138 -17.96 -12.22 -9.34
CA LYS A 138 -17.12 -11.64 -10.39
C LYS A 138 -17.48 -10.19 -10.66
N ILE A 139 -16.45 -9.35 -10.82
CA ILE A 139 -16.54 -7.99 -11.36
C ILE A 139 -15.82 -7.96 -12.71
N THR A 140 -16.43 -7.33 -13.70
CA THR A 140 -15.75 -7.00 -14.96
C THR A 140 -15.95 -5.51 -15.23
N LEU A 141 -14.87 -4.79 -15.53
CA LEU A 141 -14.90 -3.38 -15.91
C LEU A 141 -14.60 -3.20 -17.40
N SER A 142 -15.36 -2.28 -17.99
CA SER A 142 -15.16 -1.80 -19.36
C SER A 142 -15.23 -0.28 -19.35
N LEU A 143 -14.29 0.40 -20.02
CA LEU A 143 -14.29 1.86 -20.15
C LEU A 143 -15.01 2.27 -21.44
N ASP A 144 -16.02 3.09 -21.31
CA ASP A 144 -16.78 3.61 -22.44
C ASP A 144 -15.92 4.56 -23.28
N GLY A 145 -16.02 4.42 -24.60
CA GLY A 145 -15.22 5.23 -25.52
C GLY A 145 -13.74 4.82 -25.63
N ALA A 146 -13.29 3.78 -24.92
CA ALA A 146 -11.92 3.32 -24.97
C ALA A 146 -11.47 3.03 -26.43
N ARG A 147 -10.28 3.50 -26.79
CA ARG A 147 -9.71 3.28 -28.10
C ARG A 147 -9.46 1.80 -28.35
N LYS A 148 -10.16 1.26 -29.34
CA LYS A 148 -9.97 -0.13 -29.78
C LYS A 148 -8.53 -0.36 -30.17
N LYS A 149 -8.01 -1.53 -29.78
CA LYS A 149 -6.64 -1.98 -30.06
C LYS A 149 -5.56 -1.31 -29.18
N THR A 150 -5.88 -0.44 -28.23
CA THR A 150 -4.91 -0.06 -27.21
C THR A 150 -4.38 -1.31 -26.51
N VAL A 151 -3.08 -1.42 -26.41
CA VAL A 151 -2.37 -2.57 -25.83
C VAL A 151 -1.93 -2.23 -24.41
N GLY A 152 -2.24 -3.12 -23.47
CA GLY A 152 -1.75 -3.03 -22.11
C GLY A 152 -0.27 -3.40 -22.03
N THR A 153 0.52 -2.55 -21.41
CA THR A 153 1.95 -2.79 -21.15
C THR A 153 2.11 -3.15 -19.68
N VAL A 154 2.61 -4.35 -19.39
CA VAL A 154 2.81 -4.86 -18.02
C VAL A 154 4.21 -4.53 -17.54
N THR A 155 4.29 -4.10 -16.28
CA THR A 155 5.51 -3.99 -15.49
C THR A 155 5.32 -4.74 -14.18
N ASN A 156 6.06 -5.81 -13.98
CA ASN A 156 6.12 -6.52 -12.72
C ASN A 156 7.20 -5.88 -11.84
N THR A 157 6.85 -5.61 -10.59
CA THR A 157 7.80 -5.11 -9.62
C THR A 157 8.59 -6.29 -9.07
N ASN A 158 9.89 -6.28 -9.28
CA ASN A 158 10.80 -7.24 -8.66
C ASN A 158 11.63 -6.50 -7.61
N ALA A 159 11.94 -7.20 -6.52
CA ALA A 159 12.81 -6.66 -5.51
C ALA A 159 14.20 -6.40 -6.08
N GLU A 160 14.69 -5.18 -5.95
CA GLU A 160 16.06 -4.81 -6.27
C GLU A 160 16.93 -4.99 -5.02
N PHE A 161 18.04 -5.68 -5.14
CA PHE A 161 18.96 -5.92 -4.05
C PHE A 161 20.28 -5.23 -4.33
N ASP A 162 20.82 -4.57 -3.31
CA ASP A 162 22.21 -4.20 -3.28
C ASP A 162 23.10 -5.47 -3.37
N GLU A 163 24.27 -5.37 -4.03
CA GLU A 163 25.21 -6.49 -4.15
C GLU A 163 25.66 -7.01 -2.77
N SER A 164 25.67 -6.15 -1.77
CA SER A 164 26.03 -6.48 -0.38
C SER A 164 24.89 -7.13 0.42
N ALA A 165 23.65 -7.16 -0.10
CA ALA A 165 22.52 -7.72 0.61
C ALA A 165 22.71 -9.22 0.92
N THR A 166 22.55 -9.58 2.19
CA THR A 166 22.69 -10.96 2.66
C THR A 166 21.57 -11.85 2.11
N LYS A 167 21.77 -13.16 2.12
CA LYS A 167 20.73 -14.12 1.73
C LYS A 167 19.46 -13.92 2.57
N LEU A 168 19.60 -13.71 3.87
CA LEU A 168 18.49 -13.46 4.78
C LEU A 168 17.71 -12.18 4.39
N GLN A 169 18.40 -11.07 4.15
CA GLN A 169 17.76 -9.83 3.69
C GLN A 169 16.97 -10.06 2.40
N LYS A 170 17.54 -10.79 1.43
CA LYS A 170 16.84 -11.16 0.18
C LYS A 170 15.61 -12.01 0.42
N MET A 171 15.66 -12.95 1.36
CA MET A 171 14.52 -13.81 1.70
C MET A 171 13.43 -13.08 2.47
N MET A 172 13.79 -12.09 3.29
CA MET A 172 12.85 -11.25 4.04
C MET A 172 12.21 -10.19 3.15
N THR A 173 12.89 -9.75 2.11
CA THR A 173 12.35 -8.76 1.19
C THR A 173 11.21 -9.36 0.40
N LEU A 174 10.07 -8.68 0.44
CA LEU A 174 8.89 -9.10 -0.29
C LEU A 174 9.09 -8.83 -1.78
N ASP A 175 8.88 -9.86 -2.58
CA ASP A 175 8.96 -9.80 -4.04
C ASP A 175 7.57 -10.09 -4.60
N LYS A 176 7.30 -9.56 -5.80
CA LYS A 176 6.07 -9.85 -6.55
C LYS A 176 4.74 -9.45 -5.88
N LEU A 177 4.76 -8.60 -4.86
CA LEU A 177 3.54 -8.13 -4.21
C LEU A 177 2.77 -7.10 -5.05
N SER A 178 3.40 -6.56 -6.09
CA SER A 178 2.80 -5.54 -6.95
C SER A 178 3.15 -5.77 -8.41
N SER A 179 2.22 -5.41 -9.28
CA SER A 179 2.42 -5.33 -10.71
C SER A 179 1.54 -4.22 -11.30
N LYS A 180 1.91 -3.75 -12.47
CA LYS A 180 1.18 -2.68 -13.17
C LYS A 180 0.84 -3.09 -14.58
N ILE A 181 -0.29 -2.59 -15.06
CA ILE A 181 -0.62 -2.59 -16.48
C ILE A 181 -1.06 -1.20 -16.92
N LEU A 182 -0.40 -0.65 -17.92
CA LEU A 182 -0.66 0.66 -18.49
C LEU A 182 -1.33 0.53 -19.86
N TYR A 183 -2.47 1.19 -20.03
CA TYR A 183 -3.14 1.42 -21.30
C TYR A 183 -2.91 2.87 -21.72
N ALA A 184 -1.83 3.14 -22.43
CA ALA A 184 -1.48 4.48 -22.88
C ALA A 184 -2.46 5.01 -23.94
N ASP A 185 -2.84 6.28 -23.84
CA ASP A 185 -3.78 6.96 -24.73
C ASP A 185 -5.09 6.19 -24.95
N ILE A 186 -5.62 5.58 -23.90
CA ILE A 186 -6.87 4.79 -23.96
C ILE A 186 -8.07 5.65 -24.34
N LEU A 187 -8.09 6.91 -23.90
CA LEU A 187 -8.92 7.99 -24.42
C LEU A 187 -8.00 9.11 -24.92
N ASP A 188 -8.56 10.17 -25.47
CA ASP A 188 -7.76 11.31 -25.96
C ASP A 188 -7.11 12.06 -24.78
N GLY A 189 -5.78 12.11 -24.77
CA GLY A 189 -5.01 12.72 -23.69
C GLY A 189 -5.09 12.00 -22.33
N ILE A 190 -5.59 10.75 -22.27
CA ILE A 190 -5.78 9.99 -21.04
C ILE A 190 -5.04 8.66 -21.11
N ASP A 191 -4.23 8.40 -20.09
CA ASP A 191 -3.71 7.07 -19.79
C ASP A 191 -4.51 6.43 -18.66
N LEU A 192 -4.65 5.11 -18.70
CA LEU A 192 -5.25 4.34 -17.62
C LEU A 192 -4.26 3.27 -17.17
N GLU A 193 -3.86 3.33 -15.92
CA GLU A 193 -2.98 2.36 -15.28
C GLU A 193 -3.72 1.64 -14.17
N TYR A 194 -3.61 0.33 -14.11
CA TYR A 194 -3.99 -0.46 -12.96
C TYR A 194 -2.74 -0.94 -12.23
N VAL A 195 -2.74 -0.82 -10.91
CA VAL A 195 -1.72 -1.37 -10.02
C VAL A 195 -2.38 -2.44 -9.17
N VAL A 196 -1.94 -3.68 -9.33
CA VAL A 196 -2.39 -4.81 -8.52
C VAL A 196 -1.50 -4.88 -7.29
N GLU A 197 -2.12 -4.80 -6.14
CA GLU A 197 -1.46 -4.95 -4.83
C GLU A 197 -2.25 -5.96 -4.00
N THR A 198 -1.70 -6.38 -2.87
CA THR A 198 -2.41 -7.28 -1.97
C THR A 198 -3.66 -6.59 -1.43
N GLY A 199 -4.82 -7.19 -1.66
CA GLY A 199 -6.10 -6.71 -1.15
C GLY A 199 -6.75 -5.58 -1.98
N HIS A 200 -6.05 -4.94 -2.91
CA HIS A 200 -6.64 -3.85 -3.70
C HIS A 200 -6.06 -3.72 -5.12
N ILE A 201 -6.85 -3.11 -5.98
CA ILE A 201 -6.45 -2.72 -7.32
C ILE A 201 -6.62 -1.21 -7.42
N LYS A 202 -5.52 -0.49 -7.51
CA LYS A 202 -5.55 0.94 -7.79
C LYS A 202 -5.79 1.17 -9.26
N GLU A 203 -6.68 2.11 -9.56
CA GLU A 203 -6.93 2.59 -10.90
C GLU A 203 -6.44 4.04 -11.00
N ASN A 204 -5.47 4.31 -11.83
CA ASN A 204 -4.92 5.65 -12.05
C ASN A 204 -5.40 6.17 -13.42
N ILE A 205 -6.33 7.11 -13.41
CA ILE A 205 -6.74 7.84 -14.61
C ILE A 205 -5.84 9.06 -14.72
N THR A 206 -4.89 9.05 -15.65
CA THR A 206 -3.89 10.11 -15.82
C THR A 206 -4.30 11.07 -16.93
N ILE A 207 -4.61 12.30 -16.57
CA ILE A 207 -4.98 13.41 -17.46
C ILE A 207 -3.70 14.12 -17.87
N LYS A 208 -3.34 14.06 -19.15
CA LYS A 208 -2.07 14.64 -19.66
C LYS A 208 -2.15 16.13 -19.91
N GLU A 209 -3.33 16.63 -20.25
CA GLU A 209 -3.56 18.03 -20.63
C GLU A 209 -4.99 18.49 -20.30
N LYS A 210 -5.22 19.78 -20.36
CA LYS A 210 -6.53 20.36 -20.10
C LYS A 210 -7.58 19.87 -21.09
N SER A 211 -8.79 19.57 -20.56
CA SER A 211 -9.96 19.19 -21.33
C SER A 211 -11.18 20.00 -20.89
N SER A 212 -12.25 19.92 -21.66
CA SER A 212 -13.56 20.48 -21.30
C SER A 212 -14.39 19.56 -20.40
N ASP A 213 -14.05 18.27 -20.34
CA ASP A 213 -14.76 17.25 -19.57
C ASP A 213 -13.75 16.32 -18.85
N TYR A 214 -14.06 15.98 -17.62
CA TYR A 214 -13.27 15.11 -16.75
C TYR A 214 -14.17 14.03 -16.12
N SER A 215 -15.08 13.52 -16.93
CA SER A 215 -16.02 12.46 -16.56
C SER A 215 -15.66 11.18 -17.32
N TYR A 216 -15.45 10.08 -16.58
CA TYR A 216 -15.06 8.79 -17.12
C TYR A 216 -16.13 7.77 -16.77
N THR A 217 -16.74 7.19 -17.80
CA THR A 217 -17.86 6.26 -17.64
C THR A 217 -17.39 4.82 -17.84
N PHE A 218 -17.72 3.99 -16.89
CA PHE A 218 -17.44 2.56 -16.89
C PHE A 218 -18.73 1.76 -16.90
N THR A 219 -18.74 0.71 -17.69
CA THR A 219 -19.71 -0.37 -17.55
C THR A 219 -19.15 -1.40 -16.59
N VAL A 220 -19.83 -1.60 -15.46
CA VAL A 220 -19.48 -2.57 -14.42
C VAL A 220 -20.45 -3.75 -14.55
N GLN A 221 -19.95 -4.92 -14.89
CA GLN A 221 -20.73 -6.15 -14.88
C GLN A 221 -20.45 -6.91 -13.58
N LEU A 222 -21.52 -7.17 -12.84
CA LEU A 222 -21.50 -7.90 -11.58
C LEU A 222 -22.18 -9.26 -11.73
N ASN A 223 -21.52 -10.31 -11.25
CA ASN A 223 -22.11 -11.63 -11.16
C ASN A 223 -22.24 -12.02 -9.68
N ASN A 224 -23.46 -12.35 -9.24
CA ASN A 224 -23.78 -12.66 -7.85
C ASN A 224 -23.39 -11.52 -6.88
N LEU A 225 -23.52 -10.28 -7.32
CA LEU A 225 -23.20 -9.08 -6.58
C LEU A 225 -24.15 -7.95 -6.96
N THR A 226 -24.35 -7.01 -6.03
CA THR A 226 -25.05 -5.73 -6.24
C THR A 226 -24.14 -4.57 -5.87
N ALA A 227 -24.40 -3.38 -6.40
CA ALA A 227 -23.63 -2.19 -6.08
C ALA A 227 -24.53 -1.01 -5.71
N GLU A 228 -24.10 -0.23 -4.73
CA GLU A 228 -24.77 0.99 -4.30
C GLU A 228 -23.78 2.12 -3.97
N LEU A 229 -24.19 3.35 -4.21
CA LEU A 229 -23.46 4.55 -3.79
C LEU A 229 -23.88 4.90 -2.35
N THR A 230 -22.93 5.01 -1.47
CA THR A 230 -23.17 5.34 -0.06
C THR A 230 -23.15 6.87 0.18
N GLN A 231 -23.55 7.30 1.37
CA GLN A 231 -23.62 8.72 1.74
C GLN A 231 -22.25 9.40 1.86
N ASP A 232 -21.19 8.64 2.14
CA ASP A 232 -19.82 9.14 2.23
C ASP A 232 -19.14 9.27 0.86
N GLY A 233 -19.83 8.82 -0.21
CA GLY A 233 -19.35 8.89 -1.59
C GLY A 233 -18.55 7.68 -2.04
N SER A 234 -18.48 6.61 -1.24
CA SER A 234 -17.94 5.31 -1.66
C SER A 234 -18.99 4.48 -2.40
N VAL A 235 -18.54 3.47 -3.17
CA VAL A 235 -19.42 2.47 -3.77
C VAL A 235 -19.21 1.15 -3.05
N HIS A 236 -20.27 0.62 -2.45
CA HIS A 236 -20.29 -0.70 -1.82
C HIS A 236 -20.78 -1.74 -2.81
N ILE A 237 -20.08 -2.85 -2.89
CA ILE A 237 -20.42 -3.99 -3.73
C ILE A 237 -20.66 -5.18 -2.80
N CYS A 238 -21.91 -5.60 -2.71
CA CYS A 238 -22.39 -6.55 -1.71
C CYS A 238 -22.89 -7.84 -2.35
N ASP A 239 -22.90 -8.90 -1.55
CA ASP A 239 -23.59 -10.14 -1.87
C ASP A 239 -25.11 -9.92 -1.67
N PRO A 240 -25.96 -10.16 -2.70
CA PRO A 240 -27.38 -9.86 -2.62
C PRO A 240 -28.17 -10.75 -1.68
N ASP A 241 -27.63 -11.92 -1.29
CA ASP A 241 -28.32 -12.88 -0.45
C ASP A 241 -28.01 -12.67 1.05
N SER A 242 -26.82 -12.15 1.37
CA SER A 242 -26.33 -11.97 2.75
C SER A 242 -26.15 -10.52 3.18
N ASP A 243 -26.21 -9.55 2.26
CA ASP A 243 -25.82 -8.15 2.44
C ASP A 243 -24.35 -7.98 2.89
N GLU A 244 -23.53 -9.02 2.75
CA GLU A 244 -22.11 -8.95 3.05
C GLU A 244 -21.41 -7.99 2.12
N LEU A 245 -20.66 -7.03 2.67
CA LEU A 245 -19.78 -6.16 1.89
C LEU A 245 -18.61 -7.00 1.36
N VAL A 246 -18.53 -7.12 0.03
CA VAL A 246 -17.52 -7.95 -0.64
C VAL A 246 -16.38 -7.09 -1.19
N TYR A 247 -16.73 -5.96 -1.80
CA TYR A 247 -15.76 -5.01 -2.35
C TYR A 247 -16.20 -3.58 -2.05
N ILE A 248 -15.21 -2.70 -1.97
CA ILE A 248 -15.46 -1.27 -1.80
C ILE A 248 -14.66 -0.47 -2.82
N ILE A 249 -15.27 0.57 -3.37
CA ILE A 249 -14.57 1.62 -4.10
C ILE A 249 -14.65 2.86 -3.22
N PRO A 250 -13.60 3.20 -2.46
CA PRO A 250 -13.58 4.36 -1.60
C PRO A 250 -13.79 5.65 -2.40
N LYS A 251 -14.15 6.74 -1.72
CA LYS A 251 -14.21 8.06 -2.34
C LYS A 251 -12.87 8.39 -3.02
N GLY A 252 -12.92 8.70 -4.32
CA GLY A 252 -11.74 9.02 -5.11
C GLY A 252 -11.11 10.36 -4.72
N PHE A 253 -9.87 10.53 -5.09
CA PHE A 253 -9.11 11.77 -4.97
C PHE A 253 -8.34 12.05 -6.24
N MET A 254 -7.74 13.23 -6.34
CA MET A 254 -6.87 13.60 -7.46
C MET A 254 -5.64 14.36 -6.98
N VAL A 255 -4.54 14.19 -7.72
CA VAL A 255 -3.25 14.79 -7.41
C VAL A 255 -2.63 15.31 -8.70
N ASP A 256 -2.07 16.53 -8.66
CA ASP A 256 -1.33 17.11 -9.78
C ASP A 256 0.17 16.76 -9.74
N ALA A 257 0.89 17.04 -10.83
CA ALA A 257 2.33 16.74 -10.94
C ALA A 257 3.21 17.45 -9.91
N ASN A 258 2.73 18.49 -9.24
CA ASN A 258 3.42 19.18 -8.15
C ASN A 258 3.01 18.64 -6.77
N GLY A 259 2.10 17.65 -6.74
CA GLY A 259 1.60 17.05 -5.52
C GLY A 259 0.48 17.83 -4.83
N ALA A 260 -0.16 18.76 -5.51
CA ALA A 260 -1.37 19.37 -4.98
C ALA A 260 -2.51 18.34 -5.01
N TYR A 261 -3.21 18.22 -3.88
CA TYR A 261 -4.24 17.21 -3.62
C TYR A 261 -5.64 17.81 -3.59
N SER A 262 -6.63 17.02 -4.04
CA SER A 262 -8.05 17.32 -3.86
C SER A 262 -8.87 16.04 -3.75
N ASP A 263 -9.83 16.02 -2.84
CA ASP A 263 -10.83 14.97 -2.67
C ASP A 263 -12.15 15.28 -3.44
N ALA A 264 -12.13 16.26 -4.33
CA ALA A 264 -13.27 16.66 -5.13
C ALA A 264 -13.46 15.74 -6.35
N VAL A 265 -13.53 14.44 -6.09
CA VAL A 265 -13.92 13.39 -7.02
C VAL A 265 -15.22 12.78 -6.52
N THR A 266 -16.16 12.55 -7.40
CA THR A 266 -17.47 11.98 -7.06
C THR A 266 -17.81 10.84 -8.01
N TYR A 267 -18.64 9.92 -7.53
CA TYR A 267 -19.18 8.83 -8.32
C TYR A 267 -20.67 8.98 -8.53
N SER A 268 -21.15 8.47 -9.64
CA SER A 268 -22.54 8.08 -9.81
C SER A 268 -22.59 6.62 -10.22
N ILE A 269 -23.60 5.89 -9.76
CA ILE A 269 -23.84 4.51 -10.15
C ILE A 269 -25.31 4.32 -10.49
N THR A 270 -25.59 3.64 -11.59
CA THR A 270 -26.95 3.36 -12.06
C THR A 270 -27.04 1.89 -12.42
N ASP A 271 -28.01 1.20 -11.82
CA ASP A 271 -28.34 -0.19 -12.20
C ASP A 271 -29.05 -0.17 -13.55
N ASN A 272 -28.49 -0.87 -14.53
CA ASN A 272 -29.07 -1.02 -15.87
C ASN A 272 -29.99 -2.25 -15.97
N GLY A 273 -30.15 -3.03 -14.90
CA GLY A 273 -30.72 -4.35 -14.90
C GLY A 273 -29.73 -5.42 -15.44
N ASN A 274 -30.11 -6.68 -15.43
CA ASN A 274 -29.32 -7.81 -15.95
C ASN A 274 -27.89 -7.95 -15.36
N GLY A 275 -27.61 -7.41 -14.17
CA GLY A 275 -26.32 -7.47 -13.52
C GLY A 275 -25.27 -6.50 -14.06
N THR A 276 -25.69 -5.49 -14.85
CA THR A 276 -24.78 -4.41 -15.30
C THR A 276 -25.12 -3.08 -14.65
N TYR A 277 -24.09 -2.30 -14.38
CA TYR A 277 -24.17 -0.95 -13.82
C TYR A 277 -23.38 0.03 -14.69
N THR A 278 -23.86 1.24 -14.78
CA THR A 278 -23.10 2.38 -15.32
C THR A 278 -22.51 3.16 -14.14
N MET A 279 -21.19 3.19 -14.02
CA MET A 279 -20.47 3.97 -13.03
C MET A 279 -19.75 5.11 -13.74
N THR A 280 -19.92 6.34 -13.25
CA THR A 280 -19.18 7.50 -13.74
C THR A 280 -18.33 8.09 -12.65
N VAL A 281 -17.04 8.24 -12.93
CA VAL A 281 -16.06 8.96 -12.11
C VAL A 281 -16.00 10.40 -12.61
N MET A 282 -16.30 11.36 -11.76
CA MET A 282 -16.36 12.79 -12.10
C MET A 282 -15.37 13.57 -11.24
N ALA A 283 -14.39 14.20 -11.88
CA ALA A 283 -13.43 15.06 -11.22
C ALA A 283 -13.78 16.54 -11.37
N ASN A 284 -13.48 17.33 -10.33
CA ASN A 284 -13.84 18.76 -10.30
C ASN A 284 -13.03 19.56 -11.33
N SER A 285 -13.72 20.00 -12.39
CA SER A 285 -13.11 20.75 -13.49
C SER A 285 -12.54 22.11 -13.06
N SER A 286 -13.13 22.77 -12.07
CA SER A 286 -12.61 24.04 -11.57
C SER A 286 -11.25 23.88 -10.91
N TRP A 287 -11.05 22.80 -10.15
CA TRP A 287 -9.76 22.51 -9.56
C TRP A 287 -8.71 22.12 -10.62
N ILE A 288 -9.08 21.23 -11.56
CA ILE A 288 -8.17 20.77 -12.62
C ILE A 288 -7.73 21.93 -13.53
N ASN A 289 -8.65 22.82 -13.88
CA ASN A 289 -8.37 23.94 -14.78
C ASN A 289 -7.75 25.16 -14.11
N ASP A 290 -7.56 25.14 -12.79
CA ASP A 290 -6.86 26.21 -12.08
C ASP A 290 -5.47 26.45 -12.68
N CYS A 291 -5.02 27.70 -12.70
CA CYS A 291 -3.73 28.06 -13.27
C CYS A 291 -2.53 27.60 -12.45
N GLU A 292 -2.75 27.23 -11.19
CA GLU A 292 -1.70 26.68 -10.31
C GLU A 292 -1.51 25.16 -10.48
N ARG A 293 -2.35 24.50 -11.26
CA ARG A 293 -2.26 23.04 -11.47
C ARG A 293 -1.21 22.68 -12.50
N ALA A 294 -0.44 21.64 -12.21
CA ALA A 294 0.56 21.07 -13.11
C ALA A 294 0.08 19.72 -13.65
N PHE A 295 0.16 19.55 -14.96
CA PHE A 295 -0.14 18.27 -15.60
C PHE A 295 1.12 17.39 -15.65
N PRO A 296 0.97 16.05 -15.64
CA PRO A 296 -0.29 15.32 -15.60
C PRO A 296 -1.00 15.39 -14.23
N ILE A 297 -2.31 15.19 -14.24
CA ILE A 297 -3.13 15.03 -13.04
C ILE A 297 -3.62 13.59 -12.99
N THR A 298 -3.48 12.95 -11.84
CA THR A 298 -3.97 11.57 -11.63
C THR A 298 -5.20 11.57 -10.75
N ILE A 299 -6.24 10.85 -11.17
CA ILE A 299 -7.43 10.52 -10.38
C ILE A 299 -7.30 9.05 -9.96
N ASP A 300 -7.57 8.74 -8.69
CA ASP A 300 -7.43 7.40 -8.11
C ASP A 300 -8.77 6.87 -7.58
N PRO A 301 -9.53 6.08 -8.36
CA PRO A 301 -10.65 5.26 -7.90
C PRO A 301 -10.18 3.82 -7.62
N THR A 302 -9.64 3.55 -6.44
CA THR A 302 -9.17 2.23 -6.03
C THR A 302 -10.33 1.24 -5.82
N ILE A 303 -10.15 -0.04 -6.12
CA ILE A 303 -11.05 -1.14 -5.75
C ILE A 303 -10.37 -1.97 -4.66
N GLU A 304 -10.96 -1.97 -3.47
CA GLU A 304 -10.55 -2.84 -2.37
C GLU A 304 -11.34 -4.14 -2.43
N TYR A 305 -10.64 -5.28 -2.42
CA TYR A 305 -11.26 -6.60 -2.62
C TYR A 305 -10.92 -7.61 -1.53
N ASP A 306 -10.33 -7.14 -0.45
CA ASP A 306 -10.07 -7.98 0.70
C ASP A 306 -10.44 -7.17 1.97
N ASN A 307 -11.03 -7.86 2.91
CA ASN A 307 -11.42 -7.27 4.19
C ASN A 307 -10.29 -7.33 5.22
N TYR A 308 -9.02 -7.41 4.75
CA TYR A 308 -7.89 -7.44 5.65
C TYR A 308 -7.81 -6.13 6.43
N ASP A 309 -7.97 -6.24 7.73
CA ASP A 309 -7.80 -5.10 8.61
C ASP A 309 -6.31 -4.86 8.87
N TYR A 310 -5.67 -4.10 8.00
CA TYR A 310 -4.27 -3.68 8.16
C TYR A 310 -4.03 -3.04 9.55
N SER A 311 -5.04 -2.39 10.10
CA SER A 311 -5.00 -1.85 11.45
C SER A 311 -4.96 -2.92 12.53
N SER A 312 -5.25 -4.19 12.20
CA SER A 312 -5.15 -5.32 13.13
C SER A 312 -3.71 -5.70 13.46
N VAL A 313 -2.78 -5.44 12.55
CA VAL A 313 -1.36 -5.77 12.69
C VAL A 313 -0.57 -4.60 13.24
N VAL A 314 -0.69 -3.44 12.61
CA VAL A 314 0.06 -2.23 12.94
C VAL A 314 -0.89 -1.08 13.22
N GLU A 315 -0.65 -0.36 14.28
CA GLU A 315 -1.30 0.92 14.55
C GLU A 315 -0.24 2.01 14.45
N SER A 316 -0.44 2.95 13.56
CA SER A 316 0.51 4.03 13.33
C SER A 316 -0.19 5.35 13.04
N THR A 317 0.46 6.44 13.43
CA THR A 317 0.07 7.81 13.09
C THR A 317 1.24 8.74 13.37
N TYR A 318 1.12 10.00 12.99
CA TYR A 318 2.03 11.04 13.46
C TYR A 318 1.26 12.21 14.07
N VAL A 319 1.96 13.05 14.78
CA VAL A 319 1.42 14.28 15.37
C VAL A 319 2.30 15.48 15.00
N SER A 320 1.71 16.67 14.97
CA SER A 320 2.40 17.90 14.60
C SER A 320 2.34 18.93 15.75
N SER A 321 3.48 19.45 16.17
CA SER A 321 3.52 20.53 17.15
C SER A 321 3.02 21.87 16.59
N VAL A 322 2.90 21.99 15.27
CA VAL A 322 2.36 23.19 14.61
C VAL A 322 0.84 23.20 14.63
N VAL A 323 0.20 22.01 14.47
CA VAL A 323 -1.25 21.87 14.50
C VAL A 323 -1.60 20.88 15.61
N THR A 324 -1.58 21.36 16.84
CA THR A 324 -1.60 20.54 18.06
C THR A 324 -2.88 19.73 18.27
N SER A 325 -3.98 20.11 17.65
CA SER A 325 -5.28 19.44 17.75
C SER A 325 -5.61 18.53 16.55
N ALA A 326 -4.77 18.52 15.51
CA ALA A 326 -5.01 17.67 14.35
C ALA A 326 -4.69 16.21 14.64
N ASN A 327 -5.53 15.32 14.10
CA ASN A 327 -5.31 13.87 14.04
C ASN A 327 -4.92 13.48 12.62
N TYR A 328 -3.95 12.59 12.48
CA TYR A 328 -3.41 12.16 11.19
C TYR A 328 -3.48 10.63 10.99
N SER A 329 -4.44 9.96 11.64
CA SER A 329 -4.59 8.51 11.54
C SER A 329 -4.90 8.00 10.12
N ASN A 330 -5.53 8.84 9.31
CA ASN A 330 -5.86 8.53 7.91
C ASN A 330 -4.74 8.91 6.92
N SER A 331 -3.58 9.35 7.42
CA SER A 331 -2.46 9.66 6.53
C SER A 331 -1.80 8.38 6.03
N THR A 332 -1.59 8.29 4.74
CA THR A 332 -0.84 7.21 4.09
C THR A 332 0.68 7.34 4.30
N THR A 333 1.12 8.39 4.98
CA THR A 333 2.54 8.71 5.20
C THR A 333 2.78 9.07 6.65
N LEU A 334 3.85 8.56 7.22
CA LEU A 334 4.35 8.93 8.54
C LEU A 334 5.42 10.01 8.40
N LEU A 335 5.32 11.07 9.20
CA LEU A 335 6.27 12.17 9.22
C LEU A 335 7.04 12.19 10.53
N VAL A 336 8.37 12.29 10.45
CA VAL A 336 9.25 12.45 11.60
C VAL A 336 10.28 13.53 11.32
N GLY A 337 10.62 14.32 12.36
CA GLY A 337 11.64 15.35 12.26
C GLY A 337 11.11 16.76 12.45
N GLN A 338 11.86 17.74 11.93
CA GLN A 338 11.53 19.15 12.11
C GLN A 338 10.64 19.65 10.98
N ALA A 339 9.46 20.19 11.35
CA ALA A 339 8.64 20.95 10.43
C ALA A 339 9.29 22.31 10.15
N SER A 340 9.04 22.89 8.96
CA SER A 340 9.59 24.20 8.58
C SER A 340 9.42 25.23 9.70
N SER A 341 10.47 25.91 10.03
CA SER A 341 10.67 27.09 10.90
C SER A 341 10.45 26.98 12.40
N SER A 342 9.64 26.08 12.98
CA SER A 342 9.46 26.07 14.45
C SER A 342 8.68 24.88 15.02
N GLY A 343 8.41 23.82 14.26
CA GLY A 343 7.63 22.67 14.73
C GLY A 343 8.32 21.34 14.54
N THR A 344 7.77 20.31 15.19
CA THR A 344 8.22 18.93 15.09
C THR A 344 7.09 18.02 14.65
N TYR A 345 7.45 16.97 13.94
CA TYR A 345 6.62 15.80 13.71
C TYR A 345 7.16 14.63 14.53
N GLU A 346 6.27 13.97 15.24
CA GLU A 346 6.56 12.77 16.03
C GLU A 346 5.70 11.63 15.49
N THR A 347 6.32 10.53 15.07
CA THR A 347 5.63 9.33 14.58
C THR A 347 5.44 8.33 15.71
N TYR A 348 4.28 7.71 15.76
CA TYR A 348 3.87 6.68 16.71
C TYR A 348 3.57 5.41 15.97
N VAL A 349 4.18 4.29 16.40
CA VAL A 349 3.98 2.96 15.83
C VAL A 349 3.79 1.95 16.94
N ARG A 350 2.81 1.08 16.79
CA ARG A 350 2.57 -0.04 17.69
C ARG A 350 2.19 -1.29 16.90
N MET A 351 2.90 -2.39 17.14
CA MET A 351 2.45 -3.71 16.69
C MET A 351 1.30 -4.15 17.59
N LYS A 352 0.17 -4.48 17.01
CA LYS A 352 -1.02 -4.98 17.70
C LYS A 352 -1.03 -6.50 17.78
N THR A 353 -0.48 -7.15 16.76
CA THR A 353 -0.24 -8.60 16.73
C THR A 353 1.25 -8.86 16.61
N LEU A 354 1.69 -9.95 17.19
CA LEU A 354 3.05 -10.43 17.11
C LEU A 354 3.03 -11.86 16.56
N PRO A 355 4.13 -12.30 15.91
CA PRO A 355 4.24 -13.67 15.44
C PRO A 355 3.96 -14.70 16.54
N THR A 356 3.39 -15.82 16.16
CA THR A 356 3.24 -16.96 17.08
C THR A 356 4.62 -17.51 17.44
N LEU A 357 4.93 -17.51 18.73
CA LEU A 357 6.22 -17.93 19.23
C LEU A 357 6.15 -19.35 19.80
N PRO A 358 7.18 -20.19 19.61
CA PRO A 358 7.27 -21.47 20.29
C PRO A 358 7.19 -21.31 21.82
N GLN A 359 6.59 -22.29 22.48
CA GLN A 359 6.50 -22.27 23.94
C GLN A 359 7.92 -22.25 24.55
N ASN A 360 8.16 -21.36 25.52
CA ASN A 360 9.44 -21.10 26.17
C ASN A 360 10.53 -20.47 25.27
N ALA A 361 10.17 -19.90 24.13
CA ALA A 361 11.11 -19.12 23.35
C ALA A 361 11.52 -17.85 24.11
N ALA A 362 12.80 -17.53 24.07
CA ALA A 362 13.33 -16.27 24.58
C ALA A 362 13.64 -15.34 23.41
N ILE A 363 13.09 -14.13 23.45
CA ILE A 363 13.41 -13.09 22.47
C ILE A 363 14.72 -12.44 22.89
N THR A 364 15.75 -12.59 22.07
CA THR A 364 17.08 -11.99 22.34
C THR A 364 17.22 -10.63 21.66
N LYS A 365 16.58 -10.46 20.47
CA LYS A 365 16.62 -9.22 19.70
C LYS A 365 15.28 -8.96 19.03
N ALA A 366 14.93 -7.71 18.85
CA ALA A 366 13.78 -7.27 18.06
C ALA A 366 14.15 -6.00 17.28
N TYR A 367 13.81 -5.98 16.00
CA TYR A 367 14.08 -4.85 15.11
C TYR A 367 12.75 -4.33 14.55
N LEU A 368 12.64 -3.02 14.45
CA LEU A 368 11.61 -2.34 13.66
C LEU A 368 12.28 -1.76 12.43
N THR A 369 11.93 -2.26 11.26
CA THR A 369 12.42 -1.71 9.98
C THR A 369 11.34 -0.85 9.36
N MET A 370 11.69 0.37 9.01
CA MET A 370 10.79 1.31 8.31
C MET A 370 11.48 1.83 7.05
N MET A 371 10.72 1.92 5.95
CA MET A 371 11.26 2.50 4.73
C MET A 371 11.17 4.02 4.76
N VAL A 372 12.29 4.68 4.52
CA VAL A 372 12.34 6.12 4.30
C VAL A 372 12.11 6.39 2.82
N THR A 373 10.94 6.91 2.47
CA THR A 373 10.55 7.19 1.09
C THR A 373 11.04 8.55 0.59
N ASN A 374 11.22 9.51 1.52
CA ASN A 374 11.74 10.83 1.16
C ASN A 374 12.43 11.51 2.35
N VAL A 375 13.49 12.25 2.06
CA VAL A 375 14.22 13.09 3.03
C VAL A 375 14.27 14.51 2.51
N THR A 376 13.73 15.46 3.27
CA THR A 376 13.82 16.89 2.95
C THR A 376 14.67 17.61 3.97
N GLY A 377 15.62 18.40 3.51
CA GLY A 377 16.54 19.13 4.39
C GLY A 377 17.90 18.46 4.50
N GLY A 378 18.60 18.73 5.61
CA GLY A 378 19.89 18.11 5.90
C GLY A 378 19.75 16.79 6.66
N CYS A 379 20.88 16.23 7.10
CA CYS A 379 20.87 15.06 7.97
C CYS A 379 20.10 15.36 9.24
N VAL A 380 19.17 14.48 9.60
CA VAL A 380 18.37 14.54 10.83
C VAL A 380 18.65 13.26 11.61
N TYR A 381 18.93 13.40 12.89
CA TYR A 381 18.95 12.23 13.78
C TYR A 381 17.52 11.90 14.20
N VAL A 382 17.14 10.65 14.02
CA VAL A 382 15.85 10.12 14.47
C VAL A 382 16.09 9.27 15.70
N ASN A 383 15.39 9.56 16.80
CA ASN A 383 15.49 8.79 18.02
C ASN A 383 14.21 7.97 18.21
N ALA A 384 14.35 6.71 18.59
CA ALA A 384 13.25 5.86 18.98
C ALA A 384 13.07 5.86 20.52
N TYR A 385 11.83 6.02 20.97
CA TYR A 385 11.48 6.07 22.39
C TYR A 385 10.38 5.09 22.73
N ARG A 386 10.48 4.45 23.87
CA ARG A 386 9.43 3.59 24.39
C ARG A 386 8.27 4.44 24.94
N ILE A 387 7.07 4.24 24.38
CA ILE A 387 5.83 4.80 24.92
C ILE A 387 5.43 4.04 26.18
N THR A 388 5.06 4.78 27.23
CA THR A 388 4.75 4.22 28.56
C THR A 388 3.27 4.28 28.93
N ALA A 389 2.43 4.85 28.05
CA ALA A 389 0.99 4.96 28.25
C ALA A 389 0.24 4.46 27.00
N LEU A 390 -0.99 4.02 27.20
CA LEU A 390 -1.86 3.62 26.09
C LEU A 390 -2.20 4.82 25.20
N TRP A 391 -2.32 4.59 23.93
CA TRP A 391 -2.73 5.56 22.93
C TRP A 391 -3.56 4.86 21.82
N ASN A 392 -4.25 5.65 21.03
CA ASN A 392 -5.05 5.17 19.90
C ASN A 392 -4.86 6.14 18.73
N ALA A 393 -4.51 5.61 17.55
CA ALA A 393 -4.21 6.41 16.38
C ALA A 393 -5.37 7.35 16.00
N ASN A 394 -6.61 6.86 16.06
CA ASN A 394 -7.80 7.61 15.65
C ASN A 394 -8.14 8.83 16.54
N SER A 395 -7.51 8.92 17.71
CA SER A 395 -7.71 10.04 18.65
C SER A 395 -6.44 10.77 19.04
N LEU A 396 -5.27 10.29 18.60
CA LEU A 396 -3.99 10.87 18.96
C LEU A 396 -3.77 12.23 18.28
N THR A 397 -3.40 13.21 19.07
CA THR A 397 -3.00 14.54 18.63
C THR A 397 -1.74 14.96 19.39
N TYR A 398 -1.07 16.01 18.96
CA TYR A 398 0.09 16.52 19.71
C TYR A 398 -0.29 16.96 21.12
N ALA A 399 -1.49 17.51 21.32
CA ALA A 399 -1.97 17.98 22.61
C ALA A 399 -2.22 16.87 23.63
N ASN A 400 -2.62 15.67 23.17
CA ASN A 400 -2.93 14.53 24.05
C ASN A 400 -1.94 13.37 23.93
N ARG A 401 -0.74 13.61 23.36
CA ARG A 401 0.24 12.55 23.15
C ARG A 401 0.66 11.87 24.45
N PRO A 402 0.93 10.56 24.42
CA PRO A 402 1.23 9.78 25.62
C PRO A 402 2.63 10.12 26.17
N ALA A 403 2.82 9.80 27.46
CA ALA A 403 4.13 9.84 28.04
C ALA A 403 5.05 8.76 27.46
N TYR A 404 6.32 9.05 27.38
CA TYR A 404 7.36 8.15 26.88
C TYR A 404 8.58 8.15 27.82
N ASN A 405 9.41 7.12 27.69
CA ASN A 405 10.69 7.07 28.39
C ASN A 405 11.65 8.08 27.73
N SER A 406 12.22 8.98 28.52
CA SER A 406 13.13 10.04 28.02
C SER A 406 14.49 9.51 27.53
N THR A 407 14.83 8.27 27.86
CA THR A 407 16.04 7.62 27.34
C THR A 407 15.69 6.97 26.01
N PRO A 408 16.35 7.34 24.89
CA PRO A 408 16.17 6.65 23.62
C PRO A 408 16.49 5.16 23.77
N ILE A 409 15.73 4.32 23.07
CA ILE A 409 16.03 2.89 22.95
C ILE A 409 16.93 2.62 21.74
N ASP A 410 16.90 3.52 20.76
CA ASP A 410 17.75 3.47 19.58
C ASP A 410 17.85 4.85 18.94
N TYR A 411 18.86 5.07 18.07
CA TYR A 411 19.07 6.30 17.30
C TYR A 411 19.84 6.01 16.01
N GLU A 412 19.49 6.71 14.92
CA GLU A 412 20.21 6.76 13.65
C GLU A 412 20.34 8.18 13.12
#